data_6aefd4a85a4978ab3d85b44f9d20627c
#
_entry.id   6aefd4a85a4978ab3d85b44f9d20627c
#
_cell.length_a   1.000
_cell.length_b   1.000
_cell.length_c   1.000
_cell.angle_alpha   90.00
_cell.angle_beta   90.00
_cell.angle_gamma   90.00
#
_symmetry.space_group_name_H-M   'P 1'
#
loop_
_entity.id
_entity.type
_entity.pdbx_description
1 polymer ?
#
loop_
_entity_poly.entity_id
_entity_poly.type
_entity_poly.pdbx_seq_one_letter_code
_entity_poly.pdbx_strand_id
1 'polypeptide(L)'
;DAQGVAHELSCIIAERLGWAEMETDVTWAGRTHDAFEWSPGVDCRISAAHNEESLNHDLRAIEGQRHVLLLGMTQKHDLQSTLAPFANTSNFVRAVVTEAHGGRNPSVPPQELARELAELGYVEVEISPDPTMAMDRAVRLAGEFDCGVYVTGSIYLVGELLGEFVRREGLDLWSALTIHPLGARTEG
;
A
#
# COMPACT_ATOMS: atom_id res chain seq x y z
N ASP A 1 18.32 3.08 8.84
CA ASP A 1 17.34 2.58 7.88
C ASP A 1 17.87 2.66 6.45
N ALA A 2 17.26 1.97 5.49
CA ALA A 2 17.76 1.91 4.10
C ALA A 2 17.74 3.28 3.40
N GLN A 3 16.85 4.17 3.77
CA GLN A 3 16.79 5.54 3.24
C GLN A 3 17.95 6.39 3.75
N GLY A 4 18.29 6.28 5.04
CA GLY A 4 19.43 6.98 5.61
C GLY A 4 20.76 6.56 4.95
N VAL A 5 20.95 5.25 4.74
CA VAL A 5 22.14 4.72 4.04
C VAL A 5 22.20 5.17 2.58
N ALA A 6 21.07 5.16 1.86
CA ALA A 6 21.02 5.62 0.48
C ALA A 6 21.32 7.13 0.36
N HIS A 7 20.80 7.93 1.28
CA HIS A 7 21.09 9.37 1.34
C HIS A 7 22.57 9.62 1.63
N GLU A 8 23.15 8.98 2.63
CA GLU A 8 24.57 9.11 2.99
C GLU A 8 25.48 8.71 1.84
N LEU A 9 25.18 7.62 1.14
CA LEU A 9 25.92 7.21 -0.05
C LEU A 9 25.80 8.21 -1.21
N SER A 10 24.62 8.78 -1.42
CA SER A 10 24.42 9.78 -2.47
C SER A 10 25.19 11.08 -2.19
N CYS A 11 25.24 11.53 -0.95
CA CYS A 11 26.05 12.69 -0.52
C CYS A 11 27.55 12.44 -0.75
N ILE A 12 28.06 11.26 -0.37
CA ILE A 12 29.48 10.90 -0.58
C ILE A 12 29.82 10.87 -2.07
N ILE A 13 28.94 10.34 -2.92
CA ILE A 13 29.14 10.29 -4.38
C ILE A 13 29.10 11.70 -4.97
N ALA A 14 28.13 12.53 -4.57
CA ALA A 14 28.00 13.90 -5.04
C ALA A 14 29.24 14.73 -4.69
N GLU A 15 29.75 14.64 -3.46
CA GLU A 15 30.96 15.31 -3.00
C GLU A 15 32.18 14.87 -3.84
N ARG A 16 32.35 13.56 -4.09
CA ARG A 16 33.47 13.05 -4.87
C ARG A 16 33.43 13.42 -6.35
N LEU A 17 32.24 13.63 -6.90
CA LEU A 17 32.05 14.00 -8.31
C LEU A 17 31.93 15.52 -8.49
N GLY A 18 31.98 16.31 -7.41
CA GLY A 18 31.81 17.76 -7.44
C GLY A 18 30.39 18.19 -7.89
N TRP A 19 29.40 17.33 -7.66
CA TRP A 19 28.00 17.64 -7.94
C TRP A 19 27.42 18.48 -6.79
N ALA A 20 26.54 19.44 -7.13
CA ALA A 20 25.78 20.15 -6.11
C ALA A 20 24.89 19.15 -5.35
N GLU A 21 24.83 19.28 -4.02
CA GLU A 21 23.84 18.56 -3.23
C GLU A 21 22.45 18.88 -3.76
N MET A 22 21.82 17.88 -4.37
CA MET A 22 20.39 17.96 -4.68
C MET A 22 19.67 17.42 -3.45
N GLU A 23 18.99 18.30 -2.71
CA GLU A 23 17.93 17.88 -1.80
C GLU A 23 16.81 17.28 -2.65
N THR A 24 16.89 15.97 -2.86
CA THR A 24 15.81 15.22 -3.50
C THR A 24 14.97 14.60 -2.40
N ASP A 25 13.87 15.27 -2.06
CA ASP A 25 12.75 14.62 -1.39
C ASP A 25 12.14 13.63 -2.39
N VAL A 26 12.80 12.49 -2.57
CA VAL A 26 12.27 11.43 -3.44
C VAL A 26 11.25 10.65 -2.68
N THR A 27 10.01 11.03 -2.85
CA THR A 27 8.85 10.28 -2.37
C THR A 27 8.53 9.16 -3.37
N TRP A 28 8.73 7.91 -2.97
CA TRP A 28 8.37 6.76 -3.79
C TRP A 28 6.92 6.39 -3.53
N ALA A 29 6.08 6.41 -4.56
CA ALA A 29 4.72 5.91 -4.48
C ALA A 29 4.68 4.48 -3.91
N GLY A 30 3.87 4.26 -2.87
CA GLY A 30 3.77 2.98 -2.18
C GLY A 30 4.86 2.69 -1.13
N ARG A 31 5.74 3.65 -0.85
CA ARG A 31 6.68 3.58 0.28
C ARG A 31 6.46 4.68 1.32
N THR A 32 5.62 5.61 1.02
CA THR A 32 5.16 6.63 1.93
C THR A 32 3.71 6.32 2.27
N HIS A 33 3.32 6.67 3.49
CA HIS A 33 1.94 6.50 3.95
C HIS A 33 1.03 7.62 3.42
N ASP A 34 1.32 8.13 2.22
CA ASP A 34 0.55 9.18 1.60
C ASP A 34 -0.86 8.67 1.31
N ALA A 35 -1.84 9.42 1.76
CA ALA A 35 -3.24 9.15 1.47
C ALA A 35 -3.61 9.76 0.10
N PHE A 36 -4.39 9.06 -0.67
CA PHE A 36 -5.04 9.56 -1.87
C PHE A 36 -6.53 9.23 -1.79
N GLU A 37 -7.34 9.95 -2.50
CA GLU A 37 -8.78 9.70 -2.55
C GLU A 37 -9.14 8.88 -3.79
N TRP A 38 -9.46 7.61 -3.61
CA TRP A 38 -10.04 6.77 -4.67
C TRP A 38 -11.50 7.15 -4.95
N SER A 39 -12.17 7.62 -3.92
CA SER A 39 -13.51 8.20 -3.98
C SER A 39 -13.58 9.35 -2.97
N PRO A 40 -14.31 10.43 -3.26
CA PRO A 40 -14.38 11.59 -2.38
C PRO A 40 -14.73 11.23 -0.94
N GLY A 41 -13.92 11.72 0.00
CA GLY A 41 -14.13 11.57 1.44
C GLY A 41 -13.64 10.25 2.04
N VAL A 42 -12.96 9.39 1.30
CA VAL A 42 -12.33 8.16 1.83
C VAL A 42 -10.82 8.20 1.60
N ASP A 43 -10.07 8.32 2.67
CA ASP A 43 -8.62 8.25 2.63
C ASP A 43 -8.15 6.83 2.29
N CYS A 44 -7.38 6.69 1.23
CA CYS A 44 -6.78 5.44 0.81
C CYS A 44 -5.26 5.54 0.97
N ARG A 45 -4.69 4.66 1.77
CA ARG A 45 -3.24 4.53 1.95
C ARG A 45 -2.75 3.28 1.26
N ILE A 46 -1.63 3.41 0.57
CA ILE A 46 -1.00 2.30 -0.14
C ILE A 46 0.38 2.01 0.41
N SER A 47 0.72 0.74 0.49
CA SER A 47 2.03 0.27 0.90
C SER A 47 2.49 -0.89 0.02
N ALA A 48 3.69 -0.79 -0.51
CA ALA A 48 4.32 -1.87 -1.26
C ALA A 48 4.97 -2.94 -0.35
N ALA A 49 4.68 -2.92 0.96
CA ALA A 49 5.14 -3.92 1.90
C ALA A 49 4.66 -5.32 1.48
N HIS A 50 5.59 -6.29 1.47
CA HIS A 50 5.33 -7.61 0.93
C HIS A 50 6.11 -8.73 1.62
N ASN A 51 6.72 -8.44 2.77
CA ASN A 51 7.39 -9.37 3.66
C ASN A 51 7.15 -8.98 5.11
N GLU A 52 7.43 -9.88 6.04
CA GLU A 52 7.18 -9.71 7.47
C GLU A 52 7.76 -8.40 8.03
N GLU A 53 9.04 -8.10 7.71
CA GLU A 53 9.73 -6.91 8.24
C GLU A 53 9.08 -5.62 7.74
N SER A 54 8.82 -5.51 6.42
CA SER A 54 8.20 -4.32 5.84
C SER A 54 6.76 -4.14 6.30
N LEU A 55 5.98 -5.22 6.45
CA LEU A 55 4.63 -5.17 7.00
C LEU A 55 4.64 -4.72 8.46
N ASN A 56 5.54 -5.25 9.29
CA ASN A 56 5.69 -4.81 10.68
C ASN A 56 6.04 -3.32 10.79
N HIS A 57 6.92 -2.83 9.92
CA HIS A 57 7.28 -1.42 9.88
C HIS A 57 6.08 -0.55 9.53
N ASP A 58 5.37 -0.88 8.45
CA ASP A 58 4.30 -0.07 7.91
C ASP A 58 3.04 -0.09 8.77
N LEU A 59 2.72 -1.23 9.41
CA LEU A 59 1.60 -1.35 10.34
C LEU A 59 1.75 -0.47 11.59
N ARG A 60 2.99 -0.23 12.05
CA ARG A 60 3.26 0.71 13.14
C ARG A 60 2.92 2.16 12.78
N ALA A 61 3.12 2.54 11.51
CA ALA A 61 2.85 3.90 11.07
C ALA A 61 1.35 4.24 11.00
N ILE A 62 0.48 3.22 10.96
CA ILE A 62 -0.98 3.38 11.01
C ILE A 62 -1.58 2.97 12.35
N GLU A 63 -0.76 2.75 13.38
CA GLU A 63 -1.23 2.35 14.71
C GLU A 63 -2.24 3.35 15.26
N GLY A 64 -3.34 2.83 15.82
CA GLY A 64 -4.45 3.63 16.35
C GLY A 64 -5.39 4.23 15.28
N GLN A 65 -5.13 4.01 14.00
CA GLN A 65 -6.02 4.44 12.90
C GLN A 65 -6.86 3.26 12.43
N ARG A 66 -8.14 3.51 12.14
CA ARG A 66 -9.08 2.47 11.67
C ARG A 66 -9.09 2.42 10.15
N HIS A 67 -9.00 1.23 9.60
CA HIS A 67 -9.00 1.01 8.15
C HIS A 67 -9.78 -0.25 7.76
N VAL A 68 -10.22 -0.32 6.52
CA VAL A 68 -10.49 -1.56 5.80
C VAL A 68 -9.16 -2.02 5.16
N LEU A 69 -8.76 -3.26 5.41
CA LEU A 69 -7.60 -3.87 4.77
C LEU A 69 -7.96 -4.32 3.35
N LEU A 70 -7.20 -3.91 2.35
CA LEU A 70 -7.19 -4.52 1.03
C LEU A 70 -5.84 -5.24 0.83
N LEU A 71 -5.89 -6.56 0.76
CA LEU A 71 -4.69 -7.40 0.70
C LEU A 71 -4.65 -8.24 -0.57
N GLY A 72 -3.56 -8.15 -1.31
CA GLY A 72 -3.25 -9.05 -2.42
C GLY A 72 -1.75 -9.33 -2.48
N MET A 73 -1.36 -10.59 -2.66
CA MET A 73 0.04 -11.00 -2.61
C MET A 73 0.41 -11.91 -3.78
N THR A 74 1.67 -11.86 -4.19
CA THR A 74 2.28 -12.92 -5.00
C THR A 74 2.80 -14.02 -4.10
N GLN A 75 2.85 -15.26 -4.61
CA GLN A 75 3.29 -16.43 -3.86
C GLN A 75 4.60 -16.23 -3.14
N LYS A 76 4.65 -16.68 -1.89
CA LYS A 76 5.78 -16.62 -0.97
C LYS A 76 6.21 -18.04 -0.58
N HIS A 77 7.44 -18.17 -0.15
CA HIS A 77 7.95 -19.42 0.40
C HIS A 77 7.22 -19.79 1.71
N ASP A 78 6.92 -18.79 2.53
CA ASP A 78 6.20 -18.93 3.78
C ASP A 78 5.18 -17.78 3.89
N LEU A 79 3.94 -18.06 3.54
CA LEU A 79 2.85 -17.10 3.58
C LEU A 79 2.44 -16.78 5.01
N GLN A 80 2.40 -17.79 5.88
CA GLN A 80 1.98 -17.65 7.27
C GLN A 80 2.92 -16.73 8.05
N SER A 81 4.24 -16.94 7.94
CA SER A 81 5.23 -16.04 8.53
C SER A 81 5.12 -14.62 7.98
N THR A 82 4.90 -14.49 6.66
CA THR A 82 4.75 -13.17 6.04
C THR A 82 3.54 -12.40 6.57
N LEU A 83 2.43 -13.09 6.86
CA LEU A 83 1.19 -12.49 7.36
C LEU A 83 1.14 -12.34 8.89
N ALA A 84 2.09 -12.93 9.63
CA ALA A 84 2.12 -12.87 11.10
C ALA A 84 1.98 -11.46 11.70
N PRO A 85 2.49 -10.37 11.09
CA PRO A 85 2.28 -9.01 11.58
C PRO A 85 0.83 -8.60 11.75
N PHE A 86 -0.07 -9.17 10.97
CA PHE A 86 -1.50 -8.86 11.05
C PHE A 86 -2.18 -9.41 12.32
N ALA A 87 -1.61 -10.44 12.98
CA ALA A 87 -2.16 -11.02 14.20
C ALA A 87 -2.19 -10.04 15.38
N ASN A 88 -1.32 -9.04 15.38
CA ASN A 88 -1.11 -8.13 16.50
C ASN A 88 -1.68 -6.73 16.26
N THR A 89 -2.50 -6.56 15.24
CA THR A 89 -3.09 -5.26 14.93
C THR A 89 -4.61 -5.27 15.08
N SER A 90 -5.14 -4.21 15.71
CA SER A 90 -6.57 -3.94 15.82
C SER A 90 -7.04 -2.84 14.83
N ASN A 91 -6.17 -2.45 13.91
CA ASN A 91 -6.42 -1.32 13.01
C ASN A 91 -7.46 -1.63 11.94
N PHE A 92 -7.72 -2.91 11.66
CA PHE A 92 -8.59 -3.30 10.56
C PHE A 92 -9.97 -3.74 11.04
N VAL A 93 -11.00 -3.01 10.59
CA VAL A 93 -12.39 -3.30 10.91
C VAL A 93 -12.99 -4.36 9.99
N ARG A 94 -12.46 -4.50 8.77
CA ARG A 94 -12.82 -5.46 7.73
C ARG A 94 -11.60 -5.75 6.88
N ALA A 95 -11.64 -6.87 6.17
CA ALA A 95 -10.62 -7.20 5.17
C ALA A 95 -11.28 -7.58 3.84
N VAL A 96 -10.69 -7.15 2.74
CA VAL A 96 -10.98 -7.59 1.38
C VAL A 96 -9.71 -8.18 0.82
N VAL A 97 -9.78 -9.39 0.28
CA VAL A 97 -8.63 -10.06 -0.34
C VAL A 97 -8.82 -10.17 -1.85
N THR A 98 -7.72 -9.96 -2.58
CA THR A 98 -7.73 -9.90 -4.04
C THR A 98 -6.51 -10.57 -4.64
N GLU A 99 -6.47 -10.70 -5.97
CA GLU A 99 -5.29 -11.14 -6.69
C GLU A 99 -4.28 -9.98 -6.85
N ALA A 100 -3.02 -10.32 -7.07
CA ALA A 100 -1.95 -9.39 -7.41
C ALA A 100 -1.31 -9.83 -8.73
N HIS A 101 -1.63 -9.14 -9.82
CA HIS A 101 -1.21 -9.52 -11.17
C HIS A 101 0.16 -8.93 -11.56
N GLY A 102 0.75 -9.45 -12.62
CA GLY A 102 1.97 -8.89 -13.24
C GLY A 102 3.29 -9.25 -12.54
N GLY A 103 3.25 -10.01 -11.45
CA GLY A 103 4.43 -10.46 -10.74
C GLY A 103 5.18 -11.60 -11.46
N ARG A 104 6.46 -11.83 -11.07
CA ARG A 104 7.22 -13.01 -11.52
C ARG A 104 6.63 -14.29 -10.97
N ASN A 105 6.12 -14.25 -9.75
CA ASN A 105 5.41 -15.34 -9.10
C ASN A 105 3.90 -15.18 -9.33
N PRO A 106 3.15 -16.27 -9.42
CA PRO A 106 1.69 -16.21 -9.48
C PRO A 106 1.12 -15.45 -8.27
N SER A 107 -0.10 -14.95 -8.41
CA SER A 107 -0.86 -14.45 -7.28
C SER A 107 -1.13 -15.57 -6.26
N VAL A 108 -1.12 -15.24 -4.98
CA VAL A 108 -1.72 -16.10 -3.96
C VAL A 108 -3.24 -16.10 -4.21
N PRO A 109 -3.90 -17.28 -4.28
CA PRO A 109 -5.35 -17.33 -4.42
C PRO A 109 -6.03 -16.54 -3.28
N PRO A 110 -7.00 -15.66 -3.56
CA PRO A 110 -7.67 -14.88 -2.51
C PRO A 110 -8.32 -15.74 -1.42
N GLN A 111 -8.77 -16.96 -1.77
CA GLN A 111 -9.31 -17.94 -0.81
C GLN A 111 -8.27 -18.38 0.22
N GLU A 112 -7.00 -18.48 -0.20
CA GLU A 112 -5.90 -18.82 0.68
C GLU A 112 -5.58 -17.65 1.61
N LEU A 113 -5.52 -16.42 1.09
CA LEU A 113 -5.36 -15.20 1.91
C LEU A 113 -6.49 -15.07 2.94
N ALA A 114 -7.74 -15.33 2.53
CA ALA A 114 -8.88 -15.28 3.44
C ALA A 114 -8.76 -16.31 4.56
N ARG A 115 -8.32 -17.53 4.26
CA ARG A 115 -8.10 -18.58 5.26
C ARG A 115 -7.02 -18.16 6.26
N GLU A 116 -5.86 -17.70 5.78
CA GLU A 116 -4.76 -17.28 6.66
C GLU A 116 -5.18 -16.10 7.56
N LEU A 117 -5.88 -15.09 7.02
CA LEU A 117 -6.41 -14.00 7.83
C LEU A 117 -7.43 -14.47 8.87
N ALA A 118 -8.29 -15.45 8.53
CA ALA A 118 -9.23 -16.03 9.50
C ALA A 118 -8.51 -16.75 10.63
N GLU A 119 -7.41 -17.47 10.35
CA GLU A 119 -6.55 -18.10 11.38
C GLU A 119 -5.87 -17.06 12.28
N LEU A 120 -5.61 -15.85 11.79
CA LEU A 120 -5.10 -14.72 12.56
C LEU A 120 -6.19 -13.95 13.33
N GLY A 121 -7.45 -14.38 13.26
CA GLY A 121 -8.57 -13.83 14.04
C GLY A 121 -9.44 -12.83 13.30
N TYR A 122 -9.26 -12.64 11.99
CA TYR A 122 -10.15 -11.80 11.18
C TYR A 122 -11.48 -12.52 10.93
N VAL A 123 -12.57 -11.99 11.49
CA VAL A 123 -13.90 -12.65 11.46
C VAL A 123 -14.61 -12.45 10.12
N GLU A 124 -14.39 -11.30 9.47
CA GLU A 124 -15.09 -10.94 8.23
C GLU A 124 -14.08 -10.56 7.15
N VAL A 125 -13.78 -11.55 6.27
CA VAL A 125 -12.90 -11.40 5.12
C VAL A 125 -13.72 -11.60 3.86
N GLU A 126 -13.81 -10.58 3.02
CA GLU A 126 -14.49 -10.66 1.73
C GLU A 126 -13.48 -11.01 0.62
N ILE A 127 -13.93 -11.82 -0.33
CA ILE A 127 -13.11 -12.24 -1.48
C ILE A 127 -13.61 -11.51 -2.73
N SER A 128 -12.72 -10.76 -3.36
CA SER A 128 -12.94 -10.10 -4.65
C SER A 128 -11.69 -10.27 -5.51
N PRO A 129 -11.67 -11.23 -6.46
CA PRO A 129 -10.45 -11.54 -7.23
C PRO A 129 -9.94 -10.38 -8.08
N ASP A 130 -10.82 -9.57 -8.64
CA ASP A 130 -10.45 -8.38 -9.44
C ASP A 130 -10.00 -7.24 -8.52
N PRO A 131 -8.77 -6.72 -8.66
CA PRO A 131 -8.22 -5.68 -7.79
C PRO A 131 -9.02 -4.37 -7.80
N THR A 132 -9.52 -3.96 -8.96
CA THR A 132 -10.32 -2.74 -9.09
C THR A 132 -11.66 -2.87 -8.38
N MET A 133 -12.35 -3.99 -8.56
CA MET A 133 -13.60 -4.29 -7.86
C MET A 133 -13.39 -4.45 -6.35
N ALA A 134 -12.25 -5.05 -5.95
CA ALA A 134 -11.86 -5.18 -4.55
C ALA A 134 -11.63 -3.80 -3.91
N MET A 135 -10.96 -2.90 -4.61
CA MET A 135 -10.75 -1.52 -4.15
C MET A 135 -12.07 -0.76 -4.01
N ASP A 136 -12.95 -0.83 -5.02
CA ASP A 136 -14.28 -0.21 -4.97
C ASP A 136 -15.13 -0.79 -3.82
N ARG A 137 -14.97 -2.08 -3.49
CA ARG A 137 -15.62 -2.70 -2.33
C ARG A 137 -15.02 -2.22 -1.01
N ALA A 138 -13.70 -2.16 -0.91
CA ALA A 138 -13.02 -1.67 0.29
C ALA A 138 -13.39 -0.21 0.61
N VAL A 139 -13.48 0.64 -0.40
CA VAL A 139 -13.92 2.05 -0.25
C VAL A 139 -15.36 2.15 0.26
N ARG A 140 -16.29 1.32 -0.26
CA ARG A 140 -17.65 1.30 0.25
C ARG A 140 -17.71 0.88 1.72
N LEU A 141 -16.98 -0.18 2.09
CA LEU A 141 -16.86 -0.60 3.48
C LEU A 141 -16.27 0.50 4.36
N ALA A 142 -15.22 1.18 3.89
CA ALA A 142 -14.61 2.27 4.62
C ALA A 142 -15.60 3.40 4.91
N GLY A 143 -16.46 3.75 3.95
CA GLY A 143 -17.56 4.70 4.16
C GLY A 143 -18.61 4.20 5.15
N GLU A 144 -18.95 2.89 5.13
CA GLU A 144 -19.89 2.28 6.08
C GLU A 144 -19.37 2.31 7.53
N PHE A 145 -18.05 2.18 7.72
CA PHE A 145 -17.40 2.12 9.03
C PHE A 145 -16.74 3.43 9.46
N ASP A 146 -16.86 4.49 8.69
CA ASP A 146 -16.22 5.80 8.93
C ASP A 146 -14.73 5.65 9.21
N CYS A 147 -14.01 5.11 8.21
CA CYS A 147 -12.58 4.83 8.31
C CYS A 147 -11.90 4.92 6.93
N GLY A 148 -10.58 4.75 6.89
CA GLY A 148 -9.82 4.71 5.65
C GLY A 148 -9.70 3.32 5.02
N VAL A 149 -9.05 3.24 3.86
CA VAL A 149 -8.61 1.99 3.23
C VAL A 149 -7.10 1.89 3.34
N TYR A 150 -6.60 0.71 3.67
CA TYR A 150 -5.17 0.40 3.65
C TYR A 150 -4.88 -0.74 2.69
N VAL A 151 -4.15 -0.44 1.62
CA VAL A 151 -3.79 -1.39 0.56
C VAL A 151 -2.37 -1.87 0.76
N THR A 152 -2.14 -3.19 0.76
CA THR A 152 -0.79 -3.75 0.96
C THR A 152 -0.64 -5.18 0.43
N GLY A 153 0.57 -5.71 0.55
CA GLY A 153 0.92 -7.09 0.27
C GLY A 153 1.69 -7.30 -1.03
N SER A 154 1.58 -6.41 -2.00
CA SER A 154 2.32 -6.53 -3.26
C SER A 154 2.53 -5.19 -3.95
N ILE A 155 3.76 -4.95 -4.40
CA ILE A 155 4.06 -3.81 -5.29
C ILE A 155 3.27 -3.88 -6.60
N TYR A 156 2.95 -5.08 -7.08
CA TYR A 156 2.17 -5.27 -8.31
C TYR A 156 0.72 -4.86 -8.13
N LEU A 157 0.10 -5.21 -7.00
CA LEU A 157 -1.23 -4.72 -6.63
C LEU A 157 -1.26 -3.20 -6.55
N VAL A 158 -0.29 -2.61 -5.85
CA VAL A 158 -0.16 -1.15 -5.74
C VAL A 158 -0.02 -0.51 -7.13
N GLY A 159 0.84 -1.06 -7.99
CA GLY A 159 1.02 -0.54 -9.36
C GLY A 159 -0.24 -0.63 -10.22
N GLU A 160 -0.99 -1.74 -10.11
CA GLU A 160 -2.25 -1.93 -10.85
C GLU A 160 -3.32 -0.93 -10.40
N LEU A 161 -3.50 -0.74 -9.09
CA LEU A 161 -4.45 0.22 -8.56
C LEU A 161 -4.08 1.67 -8.85
N LEU A 162 -2.80 2.03 -8.73
CA LEU A 162 -2.34 3.37 -9.12
C LEU A 162 -2.56 3.63 -10.62
N GLY A 163 -2.29 2.65 -11.47
CA GLY A 163 -2.56 2.74 -12.91
C GLY A 163 -4.05 2.96 -13.20
N GLU A 164 -4.93 2.25 -12.51
CA GLU A 164 -6.38 2.44 -12.64
C GLU A 164 -6.83 3.82 -12.11
N PHE A 165 -6.29 4.26 -10.97
CA PHE A 165 -6.56 5.60 -10.43
C PHE A 165 -6.20 6.69 -11.43
N VAL A 166 -4.99 6.65 -11.97
CA VAL A 166 -4.52 7.59 -13.00
C VAL A 166 -5.45 7.62 -14.22
N ARG A 167 -5.89 6.43 -14.66
CA ARG A 167 -6.81 6.30 -15.79
C ARG A 167 -8.18 6.93 -15.50
N ARG A 168 -8.73 6.73 -14.28
CA ARG A 168 -10.01 7.30 -13.86
C ARG A 168 -9.97 8.82 -13.78
N GLU A 169 -8.90 9.35 -13.20
CA GLU A 169 -8.71 10.79 -13.00
C GLU A 169 -8.22 11.51 -14.27
N GLY A 170 -7.89 10.78 -15.33
CA GLY A 170 -7.33 11.36 -16.55
C GLY A 170 -5.96 12.03 -16.34
N LEU A 171 -5.21 11.56 -15.34
CA LEU A 171 -3.91 12.10 -14.99
C LEU A 171 -2.81 11.49 -15.86
N ASP A 172 -1.68 12.21 -15.99
CA ASP A 172 -0.44 11.63 -16.48
C ASP A 172 0.23 10.77 -15.42
N LEU A 173 0.74 9.58 -15.79
CA LEU A 173 1.36 8.64 -14.88
C LEU A 173 2.51 9.25 -14.06
N TRP A 174 3.33 10.08 -14.70
CA TRP A 174 4.45 10.73 -14.01
C TRP A 174 3.99 11.77 -12.99
N SER A 175 2.93 12.51 -13.30
CA SER A 175 2.30 13.46 -12.38
C SER A 175 1.67 12.73 -11.18
N ALA A 176 1.15 11.53 -11.38
CA ALA A 176 0.56 10.71 -10.32
C ALA A 176 1.63 10.01 -9.45
N LEU A 177 2.80 9.68 -10.01
CA LEU A 177 3.92 9.12 -9.25
C LEU A 177 4.64 10.16 -8.38
N THR A 178 4.54 11.44 -8.74
CA THR A 178 4.88 12.58 -7.87
C THR A 178 3.66 12.96 -7.02
N ILE A 179 3.21 12.05 -6.17
CA ILE A 179 2.16 12.37 -5.20
C ILE A 179 2.76 13.40 -4.23
N HIS A 180 2.39 14.65 -4.40
CA HIS A 180 2.69 15.68 -3.41
C HIS A 180 1.90 15.35 -2.14
N PRO A 181 2.50 15.46 -0.96
CA PRO A 181 1.79 15.26 0.29
C PRO A 181 0.52 16.13 0.30
N LEU A 182 -0.58 15.54 0.76
CA LEU A 182 -1.86 16.23 0.94
C LEU A 182 -1.64 17.53 1.74
N GLY A 183 -1.72 18.66 1.08
CA GLY A 183 -1.47 19.99 1.66
C GLY A 183 -0.91 21.01 0.70
N ALA A 184 -0.32 20.62 -0.40
CA ALA A 184 0.15 21.52 -1.43
C ALA A 184 -0.88 21.66 -2.57
N ARG A 185 -2.13 22.03 -2.25
CA ARG A 185 -2.96 22.71 -3.25
C ARG A 185 -2.33 24.10 -3.45
N THR A 186 -1.49 24.23 -4.46
CA THR A 186 -1.15 25.53 -5.01
C THR A 186 -2.45 26.15 -5.52
N GLU A 187 -2.96 27.12 -4.77
CA GLU A 187 -3.93 28.07 -5.28
C GLU A 187 -3.33 28.73 -6.53
N GLY A 188 -3.88 28.45 -7.70
CA GLY A 188 -3.62 29.08 -8.98
C GLY A 188 -4.89 29.73 -9.48
#